data_dfd5cc1d588f9a9cf8be0abbcfd5c0e9
#
_entry.id   dfd5cc1d588f9a9cf8be0abbcfd5c0e9
#
_cell.length_a   1.000
_cell.length_b   1.000
_cell.length_c   1.000
_cell.angle_alpha   90.00
_cell.angle_beta   90.00
_cell.angle_gamma   90.00
#
_symmetry.space_group_name_H-M   'P 1'
#
loop_
_entity.id
_entity.type
_entity.pdbx_description
1 polymer ?
#
loop_
_entity_poly.entity_id
_entity_poly.type
_entity_poly.pdbx_seq_one_letter_code
_entity_poly.pdbx_strand_id
1 'polypeptide(L)'
;VHVHRGYVSDCTRVFSCGKMSEEWAQRLEDMAQIRDLLVSKLGAGSSCSEAWHESEALSAELGYGDHLMGMPPNQARFLGHSVGLELDESPVVASGFDMPMHVGCTMAIEPKVVFGDGAVGTEDTWVATKDGLKCLTGGTGLPLHMEW
;
A
#
# COMPACT_ATOMS: atom_id res chain seq x y z
N VAL A 1 3.32 8.87 -9.16
CA VAL A 1 2.86 8.34 -10.46
C VAL A 1 3.89 8.66 -11.55
N HIS A 2 4.31 7.66 -12.29
CA HIS A 2 5.20 7.79 -13.44
C HIS A 2 4.60 7.09 -14.66
N VAL A 3 4.76 7.66 -15.84
CA VAL A 3 4.24 7.07 -17.09
C VAL A 3 5.37 6.86 -18.08
N HIS A 4 5.51 5.62 -18.57
CA HIS A 4 6.46 5.28 -19.62
C HIS A 4 5.78 4.49 -20.74
N ARG A 5 5.79 5.01 -21.97
CA ARG A 5 5.19 4.38 -23.16
C ARG A 5 3.71 4.00 -22.97
N GLY A 6 2.95 4.79 -22.20
CA GLY A 6 1.55 4.56 -21.91
C GLY A 6 1.28 3.62 -20.72
N TYR A 7 2.31 3.07 -20.07
CA TYR A 7 2.17 2.29 -18.85
C TYR A 7 2.44 3.17 -17.62
N VAL A 8 1.62 2.99 -16.61
CA VAL A 8 1.69 3.72 -15.34
C VAL A 8 2.39 2.85 -14.29
N SER A 9 3.20 3.47 -13.44
CA SER A 9 3.65 2.91 -12.18
C SER A 9 3.36 3.88 -11.06
N ASP A 10 3.08 3.38 -9.87
CA ASP A 10 2.80 4.20 -8.71
C ASP A 10 3.74 3.88 -7.55
N CYS A 11 4.28 4.90 -6.92
CA CYS A 11 5.10 4.76 -5.74
C CYS A 11 5.16 6.05 -4.92
N THR A 12 5.20 5.89 -3.62
CA THR A 12 5.35 6.98 -2.66
C THR A 12 6.64 6.82 -1.87
N ARG A 13 7.34 7.94 -1.66
CA ARG A 13 8.51 8.03 -0.79
C ARG A 13 8.34 9.19 0.18
N VAL A 14 8.79 8.99 1.40
CA VAL A 14 8.69 10.00 2.46
C VAL A 14 10.02 10.71 2.62
N PHE A 15 9.95 12.04 2.62
CA PHE A 15 11.07 12.92 2.90
C PHE A 15 10.71 13.85 4.05
N SER A 16 11.64 14.08 4.98
CA SER A 16 11.47 15.09 6.02
C SER A 16 12.50 16.22 5.85
N CYS A 17 12.05 17.44 6.11
CA CYS A 17 12.93 18.59 6.22
C CYS A 17 13.39 18.69 7.68
N GLY A 18 14.58 18.16 7.97
CA GLY A 18 15.07 17.91 9.33
C GLY A 18 14.50 16.63 9.94
N LYS A 19 14.82 16.40 11.23
CA LYS A 19 14.46 15.16 11.94
C LYS A 19 12.92 14.97 12.00
N MET A 20 12.46 13.84 11.50
CA MET A 20 11.07 13.40 11.69
C MET A 20 10.79 13.15 13.18
N SER A 21 9.60 13.50 13.66
CA SER A 21 9.21 13.18 15.03
C SER A 21 9.09 11.66 15.23
N GLU A 22 9.32 11.18 16.44
CA GLU A 22 9.22 9.75 16.77
C GLU A 22 7.82 9.20 16.49
N GLU A 23 6.79 10.01 16.74
CA GLU A 23 5.41 9.63 16.47
C GLU A 23 5.15 9.40 14.98
N TRP A 24 5.59 10.29 14.10
CA TRP A 24 5.43 10.12 12.64
C TRP A 24 6.31 9.00 12.09
N ALA A 25 7.51 8.82 12.65
CA ALA A 25 8.37 7.70 12.29
C ALA A 25 7.72 6.35 12.65
N GLN A 26 7.13 6.24 13.85
CA GLN A 26 6.42 5.02 14.27
C GLN A 26 5.21 4.74 13.37
N ARG A 27 4.40 5.76 13.04
CA ARG A 27 3.27 5.62 12.11
C ARG A 27 3.71 5.10 10.74
N LEU A 28 4.84 5.56 10.24
CA LEU A 28 5.40 5.09 8.96
C LEU A 28 5.86 3.63 9.04
N GLU A 29 6.52 3.24 10.13
CA GLU A 29 6.91 1.85 10.37
C GLU A 29 5.68 0.92 10.48
N ASP A 30 4.62 1.36 11.14
CA ASP A 30 3.37 0.60 11.25
C ASP A 30 2.70 0.43 9.87
N MET A 31 2.75 1.45 9.02
CA MET A 31 2.27 1.33 7.63
C MET A 31 3.15 0.36 6.81
N ALA A 32 4.45 0.32 7.09
CA ALA A 32 5.32 -0.69 6.48
C ALA A 32 4.96 -2.11 6.94
N GLN A 33 4.56 -2.32 8.20
CA GLN A 33 4.07 -3.61 8.68
C GLN A 33 2.79 -4.04 7.94
N ILE A 34 1.83 -3.13 7.72
CA ILE A 34 0.61 -3.40 6.96
C ILE A 34 0.95 -3.74 5.49
N ARG A 35 1.87 -3.01 4.87
CA ARG A 35 2.39 -3.34 3.53
C ARG A 35 2.99 -4.74 3.48
N ASP A 36 3.83 -5.08 4.45
CA ASP A 36 4.52 -6.37 4.48
C ASP A 36 3.54 -7.53 4.69
N LEU A 37 2.50 -7.33 5.51
CA LEU A 37 1.38 -8.27 5.62
C LEU A 37 0.69 -8.46 4.26
N LEU A 38 0.29 -7.38 3.58
CA LEU A 38 -0.32 -7.43 2.25
C LEU A 38 0.55 -8.18 1.25
N VAL A 39 1.85 -7.84 1.20
CA VAL A 39 2.81 -8.51 0.30
C VAL A 39 2.93 -10.00 0.60
N SER A 40 2.84 -10.41 1.86
CA SER A 40 2.89 -11.82 2.27
C SER A 40 1.64 -12.61 1.91
N LYS A 41 0.49 -11.94 1.79
CA LYS A 41 -0.83 -12.55 1.51
C LYS A 41 -1.22 -12.52 0.04
N LEU A 42 -0.72 -11.55 -0.70
CA LEU A 42 -1.05 -11.36 -2.09
C LEU A 42 -0.10 -12.14 -3.03
N GLY A 43 -0.66 -12.60 -4.12
CA GLY A 43 0.04 -13.35 -5.17
C GLY A 43 -0.95 -13.97 -6.14
N ALA A 44 -0.47 -14.77 -7.08
CA ALA A 44 -1.34 -15.41 -8.04
C ALA A 44 -2.33 -16.36 -7.35
N GLY A 45 -3.63 -16.11 -7.55
CA GLY A 45 -4.73 -16.89 -6.96
C GLY A 45 -5.18 -16.45 -5.56
N SER A 46 -4.53 -15.44 -4.95
CA SER A 46 -4.96 -14.92 -3.64
C SER A 46 -6.22 -14.07 -3.75
N SER A 47 -6.97 -13.99 -2.63
CA SER A 47 -8.11 -13.10 -2.47
C SER A 47 -7.67 -11.72 -2.00
N CYS A 48 -7.96 -10.69 -2.79
CA CYS A 48 -7.73 -9.30 -2.39
C CYS A 48 -8.62 -8.89 -1.21
N SER A 49 -9.82 -9.45 -1.11
CA SER A 49 -10.76 -9.18 -0.02
C SER A 49 -10.28 -9.74 1.32
N GLU A 50 -9.72 -10.96 1.34
CA GLU A 50 -9.13 -11.54 2.55
C GLU A 50 -7.93 -10.74 3.02
N ALA A 51 -7.03 -10.38 2.11
CA ALA A 51 -5.86 -9.54 2.42
C ALA A 51 -6.26 -8.17 2.98
N TRP A 52 -7.34 -7.56 2.45
CA TRP A 52 -7.92 -6.35 3.01
C TRP A 52 -8.35 -6.54 4.47
N HIS A 53 -9.16 -7.55 4.76
CA HIS A 53 -9.71 -7.77 6.11
C HIS A 53 -8.62 -8.06 7.15
N GLU A 54 -7.59 -8.82 6.80
CA GLU A 54 -6.46 -9.05 7.69
C GLU A 54 -5.67 -7.77 7.97
N SER A 55 -5.50 -6.92 6.96
CA SER A 55 -4.81 -5.63 7.11
C SER A 55 -5.63 -4.60 7.88
N GLU A 56 -6.95 -4.59 7.71
CA GLU A 56 -7.88 -3.78 8.51
C GLU A 56 -7.83 -4.19 9.99
N ALA A 57 -7.79 -5.49 10.28
CA ALA A 57 -7.65 -6.01 11.63
C ALA A 57 -6.31 -5.58 12.27
N LEU A 58 -5.18 -5.75 11.56
CA LEU A 58 -3.88 -5.28 12.04
C LEU A 58 -3.87 -3.77 12.28
N SER A 59 -4.45 -2.98 11.37
CA SER A 59 -4.57 -1.54 11.54
C SER A 59 -5.35 -1.16 12.82
N ALA A 60 -6.42 -1.89 13.13
CA ALA A 60 -7.19 -1.69 14.36
C ALA A 60 -6.38 -2.06 15.61
N GLU A 61 -5.61 -3.15 15.58
CA GLU A 61 -4.71 -3.56 16.65
C GLU A 61 -3.61 -2.51 16.92
N LEU A 62 -3.09 -1.90 15.86
CA LEU A 62 -2.11 -0.79 15.93
C LEU A 62 -2.75 0.55 16.37
N GLY A 63 -4.08 0.62 16.50
CA GLY A 63 -4.80 1.82 16.94
C GLY A 63 -5.19 2.79 15.82
N TYR A 64 -5.16 2.36 14.54
CA TYR A 64 -5.41 3.22 13.38
C TYR A 64 -6.75 2.99 12.68
N GLY A 65 -7.69 2.24 13.28
CA GLY A 65 -8.94 1.86 12.61
C GLY A 65 -9.71 3.01 11.95
N ASP A 66 -9.79 4.16 12.60
CA ASP A 66 -10.47 5.36 12.08
C ASP A 66 -9.54 6.28 11.25
N HIS A 67 -8.28 5.89 11.07
CA HIS A 67 -7.26 6.71 10.40
C HIS A 67 -6.66 6.04 9.17
N LEU A 68 -6.94 4.74 8.98
CA LEU A 68 -6.45 3.99 7.82
C LEU A 68 -7.08 4.53 6.54
N MET A 69 -6.24 4.88 5.57
CA MET A 69 -6.62 5.39 4.25
C MET A 69 -7.49 6.64 4.27
N GLY A 70 -7.47 7.42 5.35
CA GLY A 70 -8.22 8.66 5.48
C GLY A 70 -8.87 8.84 6.83
N MET A 71 -9.63 9.90 6.98
CA MET A 71 -10.46 10.18 8.17
C MET A 71 -11.94 10.16 7.80
N PRO A 72 -12.82 9.63 8.69
CA PRO A 72 -14.25 9.67 8.43
C PRO A 72 -14.77 11.09 8.15
N PRO A 73 -15.69 11.29 7.19
CA PRO A 73 -16.31 10.25 6.34
C PRO A 73 -15.54 9.99 5.02
N ASN A 74 -14.33 10.52 4.83
CA ASN A 74 -13.62 10.58 3.56
C ASN A 74 -12.50 9.51 3.45
N GLN A 75 -12.65 8.37 4.11
CA GLN A 75 -11.71 7.26 3.98
C GLN A 75 -11.82 6.58 2.62
N ALA A 76 -10.69 6.34 1.96
CA ALA A 76 -10.62 5.41 0.86
C ALA A 76 -10.77 3.97 1.39
N ARG A 77 -11.54 3.14 0.67
CA ARG A 77 -11.87 1.77 1.12
C ARG A 77 -11.09 0.72 0.34
N PHE A 78 -9.81 0.98 0.09
CA PHE A 78 -8.87 0.05 -0.54
C PHE A 78 -7.46 0.32 0.00
N LEU A 79 -6.59 -0.68 -0.04
CA LEU A 79 -5.17 -0.62 0.37
C LEU A 79 -4.22 -0.83 -0.81
N GLY A 80 -4.77 -1.02 -2.00
CA GLY A 80 -4.03 -1.19 -3.23
C GLY A 80 -4.96 -1.44 -4.40
N HIS A 81 -4.45 -1.21 -5.58
CA HIS A 81 -5.17 -1.37 -6.85
C HIS A 81 -4.21 -1.85 -7.94
N SER A 82 -4.72 -2.54 -8.94
CA SER A 82 -3.91 -2.80 -10.14
C SER A 82 -3.57 -1.48 -10.83
N VAL A 83 -2.43 -1.46 -11.47
CA VAL A 83 -1.89 -0.32 -12.22
C VAL A 83 -1.29 -0.82 -13.52
N GLY A 84 -1.55 -0.13 -14.61
CA GLY A 84 -1.05 -0.56 -15.92
C GLY A 84 -1.24 0.48 -17.00
N LEU A 85 -2.27 0.36 -17.81
CA LEU A 85 -2.62 1.38 -18.81
C LEU A 85 -3.36 2.54 -18.15
N GLU A 86 -4.07 2.28 -17.07
CA GLU A 86 -4.70 3.29 -16.24
C GLU A 86 -4.06 3.28 -14.85
N LEU A 87 -4.29 4.35 -14.08
CA LEU A 87 -3.77 4.47 -12.73
C LEU A 87 -4.47 3.48 -11.80
N ASP A 88 -5.79 3.38 -11.89
CA ASP A 88 -6.62 2.50 -11.08
C ASP A 88 -7.29 1.44 -11.95
N GLU A 89 -6.85 0.20 -11.82
CA GLU A 89 -7.39 -0.96 -12.53
C GLU A 89 -7.82 -2.05 -11.53
N SER A 90 -8.63 -3.00 -11.98
CA SER A 90 -8.94 -4.22 -11.21
C SER A 90 -7.84 -5.28 -11.40
N PRO A 91 -7.59 -6.11 -10.37
CA PRO A 91 -8.23 -6.21 -9.08
C PRO A 91 -7.83 -5.09 -8.11
N VAL A 92 -8.65 -4.90 -7.07
CA VAL A 92 -8.45 -3.91 -6.01
C VAL A 92 -8.39 -4.62 -4.65
N VAL A 93 -7.48 -4.23 -3.78
CA VAL A 93 -7.38 -4.75 -2.41
C VAL A 93 -8.40 -4.02 -1.53
N ALA A 94 -9.61 -4.54 -1.53
CA ALA A 94 -10.76 -3.96 -0.83
C ALA A 94 -11.77 -5.05 -0.45
N SER A 95 -12.65 -4.75 0.51
CA SER A 95 -13.73 -5.65 0.91
C SER A 95 -14.66 -5.97 -0.27
N GLY A 96 -14.96 -7.25 -0.46
CA GLY A 96 -15.86 -7.74 -1.51
C GLY A 96 -15.24 -7.84 -2.91
N PHE A 97 -13.95 -7.59 -3.05
CA PHE A 97 -13.22 -7.85 -4.29
C PHE A 97 -12.64 -9.27 -4.29
N ASP A 98 -13.44 -10.22 -4.78
CA ASP A 98 -13.07 -11.65 -4.82
C ASP A 98 -12.42 -12.07 -6.14
N MET A 99 -12.15 -11.11 -7.03
CA MET A 99 -11.45 -11.38 -8.29
C MET A 99 -10.01 -11.85 -7.98
N PRO A 100 -9.60 -13.04 -8.45
CA PRO A 100 -8.28 -13.56 -8.20
C PRO A 100 -7.22 -12.74 -8.95
N MET A 101 -6.10 -12.51 -8.29
CA MET A 101 -4.92 -11.94 -8.93
C MET A 101 -4.29 -12.98 -9.87
N HIS A 102 -3.95 -12.57 -11.08
CA HIS A 102 -3.27 -13.43 -12.06
C HIS A 102 -1.76 -13.17 -12.11
N VAL A 103 -0.99 -14.18 -12.50
CA VAL A 103 0.45 -13.99 -12.80
C VAL A 103 0.62 -12.91 -13.85
N GLY A 104 1.50 -11.95 -13.59
CA GLY A 104 1.74 -10.78 -14.45
C GLY A 104 0.89 -9.57 -14.10
N CYS A 105 -0.12 -9.70 -13.23
CA CYS A 105 -0.85 -8.55 -12.71
C CYS A 105 0.09 -7.64 -11.92
N THR A 106 0.05 -6.36 -12.19
CA THR A 106 0.77 -5.32 -11.43
C THR A 106 -0.17 -4.69 -10.41
N MET A 107 0.33 -4.41 -9.22
CA MET A 107 -0.45 -3.92 -8.09
C MET A 107 0.33 -2.82 -7.37
N ALA A 108 -0.25 -1.63 -7.22
CA ALA A 108 0.19 -0.65 -6.24
C ALA A 108 -0.35 -1.04 -4.86
N ILE A 109 0.51 -1.07 -3.86
CA ILE A 109 0.15 -1.35 -2.45
C ILE A 109 0.54 -0.12 -1.65
N GLU A 110 -0.44 0.56 -1.06
CA GLU A 110 -0.31 1.94 -0.59
C GLU A 110 -0.91 2.23 0.81
N PRO A 111 -0.67 1.43 1.84
CA PRO A 111 -1.22 1.74 3.16
C PRO A 111 -0.71 3.10 3.66
N LYS A 112 -1.65 3.89 4.17
CA LYS A 112 -1.37 5.20 4.77
C LYS A 112 -2.32 5.49 5.92
N VAL A 113 -1.87 6.31 6.85
CA VAL A 113 -2.70 6.86 7.92
C VAL A 113 -2.81 8.37 7.77
N VAL A 114 -3.99 8.89 8.11
CA VAL A 114 -4.31 10.32 7.99
C VAL A 114 -4.85 10.84 9.32
N PHE A 115 -4.29 11.94 9.77
CA PHE A 115 -4.69 12.66 10.98
C PHE A 115 -4.99 14.12 10.62
N GLY A 116 -5.55 14.88 11.56
CA GLY A 116 -5.88 16.27 11.33
C GLY A 116 -4.66 17.18 11.05
N ASP A 117 -3.47 16.74 11.46
CA ASP A 117 -2.20 17.45 11.32
C ASP A 117 -1.29 16.88 10.22
N GLY A 118 -1.69 15.80 9.56
CA GLY A 118 -0.89 15.22 8.46
C GLY A 118 -1.26 13.82 8.06
N ALA A 119 -0.45 13.27 7.17
CA ALA A 119 -0.56 11.90 6.68
C ALA A 119 0.82 11.30 6.44
N VAL A 120 0.94 9.99 6.61
CA VAL A 120 2.14 9.24 6.24
C VAL A 120 1.76 7.85 5.75
N GLY A 121 2.51 7.35 4.78
CA GLY A 121 2.30 6.03 4.22
C GLY A 121 3.47 5.60 3.35
N THR A 122 3.38 4.39 2.83
CA THR A 122 4.38 3.81 1.92
C THR A 122 3.66 3.23 0.72
N GLU A 123 4.28 3.28 -0.44
CA GLU A 123 3.70 2.72 -1.65
C GLU A 123 4.77 2.20 -2.60
N ASP A 124 4.53 1.02 -3.13
CA ASP A 124 5.30 0.44 -4.20
C ASP A 124 4.39 -0.28 -5.20
N THR A 125 4.83 -0.33 -6.47
CA THR A 125 4.25 -1.20 -7.48
C THR A 125 4.92 -2.57 -7.44
N TRP A 126 4.10 -3.61 -7.42
CA TRP A 126 4.49 -5.01 -7.37
C TRP A 126 3.94 -5.77 -8.57
N VAL A 127 4.59 -6.86 -8.95
CA VAL A 127 4.06 -7.80 -9.96
C VAL A 127 3.81 -9.16 -9.32
N ALA A 128 2.64 -9.73 -9.60
CA ALA A 128 2.30 -11.08 -9.17
C ALA A 128 3.09 -12.11 -9.99
N THR A 129 3.79 -12.98 -9.28
CA THR A 129 4.52 -14.11 -9.85
C THR A 129 3.91 -15.43 -9.34
N LYS A 130 4.43 -16.57 -9.78
CA LYS A 130 4.02 -17.87 -9.24
C LYS A 130 4.44 -18.07 -7.78
N ASP A 131 5.46 -17.34 -7.33
CA ASP A 131 6.07 -17.48 -6.00
C ASP A 131 5.70 -16.32 -5.06
N GLY A 132 4.70 -15.51 -5.40
CA GLY A 132 4.26 -14.33 -4.63
C GLY A 132 4.50 -13.02 -5.36
N LEU A 133 4.54 -11.91 -4.64
CA LEU A 133 4.76 -10.58 -5.20
C LEU A 133 6.26 -10.25 -5.32
N LYS A 134 6.63 -9.63 -6.44
CA LYS A 134 7.97 -9.05 -6.66
C LYS A 134 7.84 -7.54 -6.83
N CYS A 135 8.59 -6.78 -6.03
CA CYS A 135 8.61 -5.32 -6.14
C CYS A 135 9.29 -4.85 -7.44
N LEU A 136 8.69 -3.86 -8.08
CA LEU A 136 9.18 -3.21 -9.30
C LEU A 136 9.80 -1.84 -9.04
N THR A 137 9.41 -1.14 -7.96
CA THR A 137 9.78 0.26 -7.70
C THR A 137 10.81 0.45 -6.58
N GLY A 138 11.53 -0.60 -6.22
CA GLY A 138 12.63 -0.56 -5.25
C GLY A 138 12.37 -1.28 -3.93
N GLY A 139 11.13 -1.30 -3.47
CA GLY A 139 10.67 -2.12 -2.34
C GLY A 139 11.46 -1.94 -1.05
N THR A 140 11.56 -3.01 -0.29
CA THR A 140 12.18 -3.07 1.04
C THR A 140 13.69 -2.77 1.08
N GLY A 141 14.34 -2.61 -0.07
CA GLY A 141 15.76 -2.25 -0.16
C GLY A 141 16.05 -0.75 -0.02
N LEU A 142 15.01 0.09 -0.03
CA LEU A 142 15.12 1.53 0.17
C LEU A 142 14.71 1.91 1.60
N PRO A 143 15.31 2.96 2.19
CA PRO A 143 14.85 3.45 3.48
C PRO A 143 13.40 3.92 3.38
N LEU A 144 12.61 3.69 4.44
CA LEU A 144 11.22 4.13 4.52
C LEU A 144 11.09 5.64 4.41
N HIS A 145 12.07 6.35 4.96
CA HIS A 145 12.12 7.79 4.93
C HIS A 145 13.55 8.30 4.71
N MET A 146 13.67 9.46 4.11
CA MET A 146 14.92 10.16 3.88
C MET A 146 14.87 11.54 4.54
N GLU A 147 15.88 11.84 5.35
CA GLU A 147 16.06 13.15 5.98
C GLU A 147 16.88 14.06 5.05
N TRP A 148 16.42 15.30 4.89
CA TRP A 148 17.08 16.32 4.08
C TRP A 148 17.71 17.41 4.93
#